data_94becc53c40f76e35eb316c490078438
#
_entry.id   94becc53c40f76e35eb316c490078438
#
_cell.length_a   1.000
_cell.length_b   1.000
_cell.length_c   1.000
_cell.angle_alpha   90.00
_cell.angle_beta   90.00
_cell.angle_gamma   90.00
#
_symmetry.space_group_name_H-M   'P 1'
#
loop_
_entity.id
_entity.type
_entity.pdbx_description
1 polymer ?
#
loop_
_entity_poly.entity_id
_entity_poly.type
_entity_poly.pdbx_seq_one_letter_code
_entity_poly.pdbx_strand_id
1 'polypeptide(L)'
;MYGNPADHKPTDTTVFATQSTHKLLAALSQASFIHIREGKKNVDHSRFNESFMMQASTSPNYPIIASNDITAAMMDGKGGKALTDESIHEAVAFRQLMAKLNADFADQGEWFFNCWQPDFVKDAEGKKIAFRLANPEYLATEPECWVLHPNEAWHGFGDIED
;
A
#
# COMPACT_ATOMS: atom_id res chain seq x y z
N MET A 1 -6.13 -3.67 -6.40
CA MET A 1 -5.42 -2.62 -7.16
C MET A 1 -4.29 -3.15 -8.02
N TYR A 2 -3.73 -4.27 -7.72
CA TYR A 2 -2.69 -4.86 -8.56
C TYR A 2 -3.32 -6.00 -9.32
N GLY A 3 -3.37 -5.86 -10.66
CA GLY A 3 -3.87 -6.95 -11.52
C GLY A 3 -3.12 -8.25 -11.25
N ASN A 4 -3.75 -9.36 -11.53
CA ASN A 4 -3.11 -10.66 -11.43
C ASN A 4 -1.83 -10.65 -12.28
N PRO A 5 -0.66 -11.06 -11.77
CA PRO A 5 0.57 -11.15 -12.55
C PRO A 5 0.42 -11.92 -13.85
N ALA A 6 -0.50 -12.90 -13.91
CA ALA A 6 -0.84 -13.65 -15.12
C ALA A 6 -1.49 -12.80 -16.23
N ASP A 7 -2.11 -11.67 -15.88
CA ASP A 7 -2.78 -10.78 -16.84
C ASP A 7 -1.82 -9.76 -17.47
N HIS A 8 -0.60 -9.66 -16.97
CA HIS A 8 0.41 -8.76 -17.51
C HIS A 8 1.00 -9.30 -18.82
N LYS A 9 0.68 -8.63 -19.89
CA LYS A 9 1.33 -8.90 -21.17
C LYS A 9 2.83 -8.55 -21.07
N PRO A 10 3.72 -9.37 -21.65
CA PRO A 10 5.14 -9.02 -21.72
C PRO A 10 5.30 -7.65 -22.39
N THR A 11 5.95 -6.74 -21.72
CA THR A 11 6.29 -5.43 -22.27
C THR A 11 7.70 -5.47 -22.85
N ASP A 12 7.97 -4.58 -23.80
CA ASP A 12 9.30 -4.45 -24.38
C ASP A 12 10.33 -3.84 -23.39
N THR A 13 9.83 -3.30 -22.31
CA THR A 13 10.60 -2.54 -21.31
C THR A 13 11.05 -3.44 -20.17
N THR A 14 12.35 -3.43 -19.88
CA THR A 14 12.89 -3.98 -18.64
C THR A 14 12.58 -3.03 -17.49
N VAL A 15 12.06 -3.58 -16.39
CA VAL A 15 11.68 -2.83 -15.21
C VAL A 15 12.52 -3.25 -14.01
N PHE A 16 13.07 -2.28 -13.32
CA PHE A 16 13.73 -2.45 -12.04
C PHE A 16 12.86 -1.81 -10.96
N ALA A 17 12.58 -2.56 -9.89
CA ALA A 17 11.85 -2.05 -8.74
C ALA A 17 12.62 -2.35 -7.46
N THR A 18 12.76 -1.35 -6.61
CA THR A 18 13.36 -1.52 -5.28
C THR A 18 12.27 -1.55 -4.22
N GLN A 19 12.42 -2.41 -3.24
CA GLN A 19 11.49 -2.55 -2.13
C GLN A 19 12.25 -2.57 -0.81
N SER A 20 11.91 -1.66 0.09
CA SER A 20 12.44 -1.64 1.46
C SER A 20 11.59 -2.60 2.33
N THR A 21 12.04 -3.83 2.47
CA THR A 21 11.34 -4.85 3.25
C THR A 21 11.20 -4.49 4.72
N HIS A 22 12.17 -3.79 5.27
CA HIS A 22 12.12 -3.31 6.65
C HIS A 22 11.07 -2.22 6.92
N LYS A 23 10.51 -1.59 5.87
CA LYS A 23 9.48 -0.56 6.00
C LYS A 23 8.07 -1.08 5.75
N LEU A 24 7.95 -2.08 4.90
CA LEU A 24 6.67 -2.63 4.46
C LEU A 24 6.36 -3.99 5.08
N LEU A 25 7.41 -4.72 5.48
CA LEU A 25 7.33 -6.08 6.01
C LEU A 25 8.16 -6.18 7.30
N ALA A 26 8.31 -7.38 7.82
CA ALA A 26 8.92 -7.63 9.13
C ALA A 26 10.46 -7.84 9.10
N ALA A 27 11.18 -7.38 8.08
CA ALA A 27 12.62 -7.54 7.98
C ALA A 27 13.40 -6.58 8.90
N LEU A 28 14.65 -6.91 9.18
CA LEU A 28 15.56 -6.03 9.92
C LEU A 28 15.82 -4.73 9.17
N SER A 29 16.12 -3.66 9.91
CA SER A 29 16.46 -2.36 9.32
C SER A 29 17.54 -2.49 8.23
N GLN A 30 17.40 -1.73 7.16
CA GLN A 30 18.23 -1.71 5.95
C GLN A 30 17.95 -2.87 4.96
N ALA A 31 17.15 -3.88 5.33
CA ALA A 31 16.79 -4.96 4.42
C ALA A 31 15.97 -4.43 3.24
N SER A 32 16.33 -4.86 2.04
CA SER A 32 15.65 -4.48 0.80
C SER A 32 15.83 -5.54 -0.28
N PHE A 33 14.95 -5.48 -1.29
CA PHE A 33 15.03 -6.27 -2.51
C PHE A 33 15.14 -5.36 -3.73
N ILE A 34 15.79 -5.88 -4.76
CA ILE A 34 15.71 -5.37 -6.12
C ILE A 34 15.02 -6.42 -6.98
N HIS A 35 13.87 -6.09 -7.51
CA HIS A 35 13.11 -6.93 -8.42
C HIS A 35 13.42 -6.51 -9.85
N ILE A 36 13.73 -7.48 -10.71
CA ILE A 36 14.03 -7.25 -12.11
C ILE A 36 13.04 -8.04 -12.95
N ARG A 37 12.28 -7.33 -13.78
CA ARG A 37 11.45 -7.94 -14.81
C ARG A 37 12.06 -7.62 -16.17
N GLU A 38 12.55 -8.63 -16.84
CA GLU A 38 13.14 -8.48 -18.16
C GLU A 38 12.07 -8.18 -19.21
N GLY A 39 12.39 -7.25 -20.11
CA GLY A 39 11.65 -6.97 -21.32
C GLY A 39 12.16 -7.81 -22.50
N LYS A 40 12.09 -7.26 -23.72
CA LYS A 40 12.66 -7.92 -24.91
C LYS A 40 14.19 -8.08 -24.87
N LYS A 41 14.87 -7.20 -24.15
CA LYS A 41 16.31 -7.29 -23.92
C LYS A 41 16.55 -7.92 -22.57
N ASN A 42 17.29 -9.02 -22.57
CA ASN A 42 17.71 -9.67 -21.34
C ASN A 42 18.73 -8.79 -20.60
N VAL A 43 18.68 -8.86 -19.29
CA VAL A 43 19.68 -8.25 -18.42
C VAL A 43 20.89 -9.19 -18.32
N ASP A 44 22.06 -8.68 -18.62
CA ASP A 44 23.30 -9.43 -18.35
C ASP A 44 23.49 -9.44 -16.82
N HIS A 45 23.23 -10.58 -16.21
CA HIS A 45 23.31 -10.77 -14.78
C HIS A 45 24.68 -10.53 -14.20
N SER A 46 25.77 -10.89 -14.95
CA SER A 46 27.13 -10.65 -14.50
C SER A 46 27.43 -9.16 -14.43
N ARG A 47 27.08 -8.45 -15.50
CA ARG A 47 27.26 -6.99 -15.56
C ARG A 47 26.40 -6.23 -14.55
N PHE A 48 25.17 -6.70 -14.35
CA PHE A 48 24.31 -6.15 -13.28
C PHE A 48 24.95 -6.35 -11.90
N ASN A 49 25.43 -7.56 -11.62
CA ASN A 49 26.06 -7.87 -10.34
C ASN A 49 27.35 -7.06 -10.12
N GLU A 50 28.20 -6.89 -11.14
CA GLU A 50 29.35 -6.01 -11.05
C GLU A 50 28.97 -4.57 -10.71
N SER A 51 27.97 -4.02 -11.39
CA SER A 51 27.46 -2.67 -11.13
C SER A 51 26.85 -2.55 -9.73
N PHE A 52 26.13 -3.57 -9.28
CA PHE A 52 25.58 -3.63 -7.94
C PHE A 52 26.67 -3.66 -6.87
N MET A 53 27.68 -4.49 -7.05
CA MET A 53 28.80 -4.63 -6.12
C MET A 53 29.65 -3.36 -6.00
N MET A 54 29.68 -2.52 -7.04
CA MET A 54 30.34 -1.21 -6.98
C MET A 54 29.63 -0.24 -6.04
N GLN A 55 28.33 -0.43 -5.78
CA GLN A 55 27.52 0.44 -4.94
C GLN A 55 27.17 -0.19 -3.57
N ALA A 56 27.36 -1.50 -3.43
CA ALA A 56 27.08 -2.24 -2.22
C ALA A 56 28.27 -2.27 -1.28
N SER A 57 28.02 -2.62 -0.02
CA SER A 57 29.08 -2.87 0.95
C SER A 57 29.87 -4.13 0.61
N THR A 58 31.18 -4.07 0.75
CA THR A 58 32.08 -5.24 0.65
C THR A 58 31.96 -6.19 1.84
N SER A 59 31.24 -5.78 2.89
CA SER A 59 31.00 -6.55 4.12
C SER A 59 29.51 -6.78 4.32
N PRO A 60 28.91 -7.73 3.61
CA PRO A 60 27.47 -7.98 3.71
C PRO A 60 27.10 -8.44 5.12
N ASN A 61 26.01 -7.87 5.65
CA ASN A 61 25.48 -8.27 6.94
C ASN A 61 24.49 -9.42 6.75
N TYR A 62 24.97 -10.65 6.99
CA TYR A 62 24.18 -11.87 6.80
C TYR A 62 22.86 -11.90 7.59
N PRO A 63 22.78 -11.43 8.85
CA PRO A 63 21.51 -11.28 9.56
C PRO A 63 20.47 -10.45 8.82
N ILE A 64 20.87 -9.36 8.17
CA ILE A 64 19.97 -8.51 7.39
C ILE A 64 19.51 -9.27 6.13
N ILE A 65 20.42 -9.94 5.43
CA ILE A 65 20.08 -10.76 4.26
C ILE A 65 19.13 -11.89 4.65
N ALA A 66 19.45 -12.62 5.72
CA ALA A 66 18.59 -13.70 6.23
C ALA A 66 17.20 -13.21 6.64
N SER A 67 17.10 -11.99 7.18
CA SER A 67 15.82 -11.43 7.56
C SER A 67 14.88 -11.21 6.37
N ASN A 68 15.40 -10.97 5.16
CA ASN A 68 14.59 -10.91 3.95
C ASN A 68 13.94 -12.26 3.63
N ASP A 69 14.71 -13.35 3.73
CA ASP A 69 14.23 -14.71 3.47
C ASP A 69 13.18 -15.12 4.51
N ILE A 70 13.46 -14.87 5.78
CA ILE A 70 12.51 -15.13 6.89
C ILE A 70 11.22 -14.35 6.67
N THR A 71 11.31 -13.07 6.32
CA THR A 71 10.14 -12.24 6.05
C THR A 71 9.34 -12.77 4.88
N ALA A 72 10.00 -13.18 3.80
CA ALA A 72 9.32 -13.77 2.65
C ALA A 72 8.55 -15.03 3.07
N ALA A 73 9.17 -15.91 3.87
CA ALA A 73 8.53 -17.10 4.41
C ALA A 73 7.37 -16.79 5.37
N MET A 74 7.49 -15.76 6.21
CA MET A 74 6.42 -15.30 7.11
C MET A 74 5.22 -14.77 6.34
N MET A 75 5.47 -14.06 5.24
CA MET A 75 4.42 -13.44 4.43
C MET A 75 3.80 -14.41 3.42
N ASP A 76 4.40 -15.58 3.23
CA ASP A 76 3.83 -16.62 2.39
C ASP A 76 2.69 -17.37 3.10
N GLY A 77 1.61 -17.61 2.36
CA GLY A 77 0.48 -18.40 2.83
C GLY A 77 -0.44 -17.67 3.84
N LYS A 78 -1.08 -18.47 4.71
CA LYS A 78 -2.17 -18.01 5.60
C LYS A 78 -1.71 -17.02 6.68
N GLY A 79 -0.48 -17.15 7.15
CA GLY A 79 0.08 -16.28 8.19
C GLY A 79 0.25 -14.85 7.68
N GLY A 80 0.86 -14.70 6.51
CA GLY A 80 1.04 -13.39 5.89
C GLY A 80 -0.28 -12.73 5.53
N LYS A 81 -1.24 -13.52 5.03
CA LYS A 81 -2.59 -13.02 4.78
C LYS A 81 -3.25 -12.49 6.05
N ALA A 82 -3.17 -13.22 7.15
CA ALA A 82 -3.76 -12.79 8.43
C ALA A 82 -3.14 -11.47 8.93
N LEU A 83 -1.81 -11.31 8.84
CA LEU A 83 -1.12 -10.09 9.24
C LEU A 83 -1.52 -8.88 8.38
N THR A 84 -1.64 -9.07 7.07
CA THR A 84 -2.08 -8.01 6.16
C THR A 84 -3.55 -7.65 6.36
N ASP A 85 -4.41 -8.62 6.51
CA ASP A 85 -5.84 -8.39 6.75
C ASP A 85 -6.05 -7.63 8.07
N GLU A 86 -5.37 -8.01 9.14
CA GLU A 86 -5.42 -7.30 10.44
C GLU A 86 -5.00 -5.83 10.28
N SER A 87 -3.86 -5.57 9.64
CA SER A 87 -3.38 -4.20 9.41
C SER A 87 -4.36 -3.36 8.58
N ILE A 88 -4.99 -3.96 7.56
CA ILE A 88 -6.00 -3.28 6.74
C ILE A 88 -7.23 -2.94 7.59
N HIS A 89 -7.72 -3.89 8.39
CA HIS A 89 -8.89 -3.66 9.25
C HIS A 89 -8.64 -2.59 10.31
N GLU A 90 -7.45 -2.58 10.91
CA GLU A 90 -7.06 -1.52 11.85
C GLU A 90 -7.02 -0.14 11.17
N ALA A 91 -6.46 -0.07 9.96
CA ALA A 91 -6.43 1.17 9.19
C ALA A 91 -7.84 1.66 8.80
N VAL A 92 -8.75 0.75 8.43
CA VAL A 92 -10.15 1.07 8.15
C VAL A 92 -10.85 1.58 9.42
N ALA A 93 -10.69 0.87 10.54
CA ALA A 93 -11.29 1.26 11.83
C ALA A 93 -10.80 2.63 12.28
N PHE A 94 -9.50 2.90 12.16
CA PHE A 94 -8.93 4.21 12.44
C PHE A 94 -9.56 5.31 11.58
N ARG A 95 -9.68 5.10 10.28
CA ARG A 95 -10.28 6.07 9.36
C ARG A 95 -11.75 6.31 9.63
N GLN A 96 -12.51 5.28 9.99
CA GLN A 96 -13.91 5.43 10.40
C GLN A 96 -14.05 6.21 11.71
N LEU A 97 -13.16 5.96 12.68
CA LEU A 97 -13.12 6.73 13.93
C LEU A 97 -12.81 8.21 13.66
N MET A 98 -11.83 8.51 12.81
CA MET A 98 -11.49 9.88 12.44
C MET A 98 -12.66 10.60 11.77
N ALA A 99 -13.34 9.94 10.83
CA ALA A 99 -14.54 10.48 10.18
C ALA A 99 -15.69 10.70 11.16
N LYS A 100 -15.82 9.85 12.17
CA LYS A 100 -16.81 10.02 13.23
C LYS A 100 -16.48 11.24 14.12
N LEU A 101 -15.22 11.36 14.58
CA LEU A 101 -14.78 12.50 15.38
C LEU A 101 -14.95 13.83 14.64
N ASN A 102 -14.62 13.85 13.35
CA ASN A 102 -14.87 15.02 12.53
C ASN A 102 -16.36 15.35 12.46
N ALA A 103 -17.23 14.37 12.22
CA ALA A 103 -18.68 14.58 12.17
C ALA A 103 -19.29 15.05 13.50
N ASP A 104 -18.72 14.62 14.63
CA ASP A 104 -19.25 14.92 15.96
C ASP A 104 -18.75 16.28 16.49
N PHE A 105 -17.54 16.75 16.10
CA PHE A 105 -16.87 17.86 16.77
C PHE A 105 -16.40 19.00 15.85
N ALA A 106 -16.35 18.83 14.53
CA ALA A 106 -15.83 19.87 13.64
C ALA A 106 -16.66 21.16 13.69
N ASP A 107 -17.98 21.04 13.72
CA ASP A 107 -18.89 22.19 13.77
C ASP A 107 -18.79 22.97 15.09
N GLN A 108 -18.22 22.36 16.14
CA GLN A 108 -18.00 22.98 17.43
C GLN A 108 -16.63 23.68 17.52
N GLY A 109 -15.82 23.60 16.44
CA GLY A 109 -14.48 24.15 16.41
C GLY A 109 -13.44 23.39 17.25
N GLU A 110 -13.81 22.23 17.78
CA GLU A 110 -12.95 21.40 18.63
C GLU A 110 -12.11 20.41 17.84
N TRP A 111 -12.47 20.16 16.57
CA TRP A 111 -11.77 19.23 15.69
C TRP A 111 -11.55 19.85 14.31
N PHE A 112 -10.30 19.92 13.83
CA PHE A 112 -9.94 20.70 12.66
C PHE A 112 -9.42 19.87 11.46
N PHE A 113 -9.36 18.54 11.56
CA PHE A 113 -8.85 17.69 10.48
C PHE A 113 -9.70 16.43 10.27
N ASN A 114 -9.56 15.85 9.08
CA ASN A 114 -10.19 14.60 8.69
C ASN A 114 -9.21 13.78 7.85
N CYS A 115 -9.50 12.50 7.64
CA CYS A 115 -8.76 11.68 6.70
C CYS A 115 -9.20 11.99 5.27
N TRP A 116 -8.25 11.99 4.35
CA TRP A 116 -8.56 12.12 2.93
C TRP A 116 -9.14 10.81 2.40
N GLN A 117 -10.44 10.77 2.24
CA GLN A 117 -11.24 9.63 1.82
C GLN A 117 -12.62 10.12 1.38
N PRO A 118 -13.41 9.32 0.64
CA PRO A 118 -14.78 9.68 0.29
C PRO A 118 -15.64 9.84 1.54
N ASP A 119 -16.51 10.85 1.58
CA ASP A 119 -17.50 11.02 2.65
C ASP A 119 -18.56 9.94 2.63
N PHE A 120 -18.86 9.44 1.44
CA PHE A 120 -19.88 8.42 1.19
C PHE A 120 -19.35 7.35 0.26
N VAL A 121 -19.76 6.13 0.51
CA VAL A 121 -19.49 4.96 -0.33
C VAL A 121 -20.80 4.27 -0.71
N LYS A 122 -20.76 3.36 -1.67
CA LYS A 122 -21.85 2.45 -1.95
C LYS A 122 -21.63 1.18 -1.14
N ASP A 123 -22.69 0.68 -0.50
CA ASP A 123 -22.66 -0.64 0.14
C ASP A 123 -22.80 -1.77 -0.88
N ALA A 124 -22.83 -3.01 -0.42
CA ALA A 124 -22.96 -4.19 -1.27
C ALA A 124 -24.26 -4.22 -2.10
N GLU A 125 -25.29 -3.53 -1.66
CA GLU A 125 -26.56 -3.37 -2.33
C GLU A 125 -26.59 -2.14 -3.27
N GLY A 126 -25.48 -1.40 -3.36
CA GLY A 126 -25.35 -0.20 -4.17
C GLY A 126 -25.98 1.06 -3.55
N LYS A 127 -26.39 1.02 -2.29
CA LYS A 127 -26.97 2.15 -1.58
C LYS A 127 -25.87 3.06 -1.05
N LYS A 128 -26.04 4.37 -1.21
CA LYS A 128 -25.14 5.38 -0.66
C LYS A 128 -25.20 5.40 0.87
N ILE A 129 -24.06 5.19 1.52
CA ILE A 129 -23.90 5.21 2.98
C ILE A 129 -22.70 6.07 3.36
N ALA A 130 -22.73 6.74 4.50
CA ALA A 130 -21.60 7.49 5.01
C ALA A 130 -20.43 6.53 5.29
N PHE A 131 -19.20 6.91 4.90
CA PHE A 131 -18.00 6.08 5.07
C PHE A 131 -17.85 5.57 6.52
N ARG A 132 -18.09 6.44 7.52
CA ARG A 132 -18.00 6.11 8.94
C ARG A 132 -19.00 5.05 9.42
N LEU A 133 -20.04 4.77 8.64
CA LEU A 133 -21.11 3.80 8.96
C LEU A 133 -21.07 2.57 8.05
N ALA A 134 -20.19 2.55 7.06
CA ALA A 134 -20.07 1.43 6.13
C ALA A 134 -19.50 0.19 6.82
N ASN A 135 -19.80 -0.99 6.27
CA ASN A 135 -19.26 -2.25 6.79
C ASN A 135 -17.72 -2.27 6.63
N PRO A 136 -16.93 -2.45 7.72
CA PRO A 136 -15.47 -2.46 7.66
C PRO A 136 -14.90 -3.54 6.73
N GLU A 137 -15.49 -4.73 6.70
CA GLU A 137 -15.07 -5.82 5.83
C GLU A 137 -15.24 -5.46 4.36
N TYR A 138 -16.34 -4.78 4.03
CA TYR A 138 -16.60 -4.30 2.68
C TYR A 138 -15.60 -3.21 2.29
N LEU A 139 -15.32 -2.26 3.19
CA LEU A 139 -14.29 -1.25 2.98
C LEU A 139 -12.90 -1.85 2.79
N ALA A 140 -12.57 -2.92 3.52
CA ALA A 140 -11.27 -3.58 3.44
C ALA A 140 -11.04 -4.29 2.10
N THR A 141 -12.12 -4.77 1.46
CA THR A 141 -12.03 -5.62 0.27
C THR A 141 -12.45 -4.96 -1.03
N GLU A 142 -13.22 -3.86 -0.97
CA GLU A 142 -13.80 -3.23 -2.16
C GLU A 142 -13.04 -1.97 -2.58
N PRO A 143 -12.24 -2.02 -3.68
CA PRO A 143 -11.45 -0.88 -4.15
C PRO A 143 -12.27 0.36 -4.53
N GLU A 144 -13.50 0.18 -4.99
CA GLU A 144 -14.39 1.29 -5.38
C GLU A 144 -14.72 2.22 -4.20
N CYS A 145 -14.63 1.71 -2.97
CA CYS A 145 -14.84 2.52 -1.76
C CYS A 145 -13.73 3.56 -1.51
N TRP A 146 -12.62 3.48 -2.25
CA TRP A 146 -11.44 4.34 -2.07
C TRP A 146 -11.20 5.29 -3.23
N VAL A 147 -12.12 5.31 -4.21
CA VAL A 147 -12.06 6.22 -5.35
C VAL A 147 -12.57 7.59 -4.92
N LEU A 148 -11.70 8.60 -4.97
CA LEU A 148 -12.06 10.00 -4.78
C LEU A 148 -12.52 10.58 -6.11
N HIS A 149 -13.77 11.00 -6.16
CA HIS A 149 -14.27 11.73 -7.31
C HIS A 149 -13.82 13.21 -7.24
N PRO A 150 -13.50 13.87 -8.36
CA PRO A 150 -12.96 15.23 -8.37
C PRO A 150 -13.81 16.23 -7.56
N ASN A 151 -15.12 16.08 -7.58
CA ASN A 151 -16.04 16.96 -6.85
C ASN A 151 -16.15 16.67 -5.34
N GLU A 152 -15.58 15.55 -4.86
CA GLU A 152 -15.61 15.13 -3.46
C GLU A 152 -14.21 15.22 -2.83
N ALA A 153 -13.16 15.17 -3.65
CA ALA A 153 -11.78 15.06 -3.20
C ALA A 153 -11.30 16.30 -2.42
N TRP A 154 -11.90 17.45 -2.65
CA TRP A 154 -11.41 18.74 -2.17
C TRP A 154 -12.29 19.42 -1.14
N HIS A 155 -13.38 18.82 -0.75
CA HIS A 155 -14.19 19.34 0.36
C HIS A 155 -13.37 19.32 1.65
N GLY A 156 -12.91 20.51 2.07
CA GLY A 156 -12.15 20.71 3.29
C GLY A 156 -10.67 21.02 3.12
N PHE A 157 -10.13 20.95 1.89
CA PHE A 157 -8.72 21.32 1.63
C PHE A 157 -8.55 22.69 0.98
N GLY A 158 -9.62 23.45 0.78
CA GLY A 158 -9.62 24.70 0.04
C GLY A 158 -9.59 24.48 -1.46
N ASP A 159 -9.86 25.54 -2.21
CA ASP A 159 -9.69 25.55 -3.65
C ASP A 159 -8.17 25.52 -3.93
N ILE A 160 -7.69 24.39 -4.45
CA ILE A 160 -6.39 24.36 -5.08
C ILE A 160 -6.62 24.95 -6.46
N GLU A 161 -6.33 26.22 -6.60
CA GLU A 161 -6.23 26.85 -7.93
C GLU A 161 -5.05 26.21 -8.66
N ASP A 162 -5.29 25.74 -9.91
CA ASP A 162 -4.31 25.16 -10.83
C ASP A 162 -3.11 26.08 -11.08
#